data_7f88b7548678795a1378d01f5163b442
#
_entry.id   7f88b7548678795a1378d01f5163b442
#
_cell.length_a   1.000
_cell.length_b   1.000
_cell.length_c   1.000
_cell.angle_alpha   90.00
_cell.angle_beta   90.00
_cell.angle_gamma   90.00
#
_symmetry.space_group_name_H-M   'P 1'
#
loop_
_entity.id
_entity.type
_entity.pdbx_description
1 polymer ?
#
loop_
_entity_poly.entity_id
_entity_poly.type
_entity_poly.pdbx_seq_one_letter_code
_entity_poly.pdbx_strand_id
1 'polypeptide(L)'
;MSILVSGGAGYIGSHTCVELLNAGYDIVVADNLVNASEEAVRRVEKITGKAVPFVKAELCNEDEVEALFAQYPGIDAVIHFAGLKAVGESVAKPLEYYSNNLISTLYLLQAMRRHGVKNFVFSSSATVYGDPASVPIREDFPTGGTTNPYGTTKLFQERILSDICAVDPTLNVALLRYFNPIGAHESGLIGEDPNGIPNNLVPYIAKVAVGQLEKIHVYGNDYPTPDGTGVRDYIHVVDLAKGHVAALKKLAQNCGLFVCNLGTGHGCSVLDVVHAYEKAGGRELPYVIDPRRPGDIAACYADPAKAREELGWEAQYGIEEMCASSWNWQSRNHNGYKGEGT
;
A
#
# COMPACT_ATOMS: atom_id res chain seq x y z
N MET A 1 -17.88 0.42 -15.46
CA MET A 1 -17.73 0.78 -14.04
C MET A 1 -16.53 1.70 -13.94
N SER A 2 -16.73 2.91 -13.44
CA SER A 2 -15.69 3.92 -13.27
C SER A 2 -15.26 3.99 -11.81
N ILE A 3 -13.95 3.94 -11.57
CA ILE A 3 -13.35 3.84 -10.24
C ILE A 3 -12.55 5.11 -9.93
N LEU A 4 -12.88 5.78 -8.84
CA LEU A 4 -11.99 6.81 -8.30
C LEU A 4 -10.86 6.16 -7.52
N VAL A 5 -9.63 6.42 -7.95
CA VAL A 5 -8.41 5.95 -7.25
C VAL A 5 -7.75 7.13 -6.55
N SER A 6 -8.04 7.31 -5.28
CA SER A 6 -7.44 8.35 -4.47
C SER A 6 -6.06 7.94 -3.99
N GLY A 7 -5.05 8.80 -4.16
CA GLY A 7 -3.64 8.42 -3.97
C GLY A 7 -3.11 7.56 -5.13
N GLY A 8 -3.74 7.65 -6.31
CA GLY A 8 -3.45 6.79 -7.45
C GLY A 8 -2.13 7.09 -8.16
N ALA A 9 -1.50 8.23 -7.91
CA ALA A 9 -0.15 8.54 -8.39
C ALA A 9 0.96 7.96 -7.49
N GLY A 10 0.59 7.43 -6.31
CA GLY A 10 1.51 6.77 -5.37
C GLY A 10 1.94 5.38 -5.82
N TYR A 11 2.81 4.75 -5.03
CA TYR A 11 3.40 3.43 -5.33
C TYR A 11 2.34 2.34 -5.57
N ILE A 12 1.51 2.02 -4.56
CA ILE A 12 0.48 0.99 -4.68
C ILE A 12 -0.61 1.43 -5.66
N GLY A 13 -0.99 2.72 -5.61
CA GLY A 13 -2.03 3.30 -6.44
C GLY A 13 -1.74 3.17 -7.93
N SER A 14 -0.53 3.51 -8.39
CA SER A 14 -0.15 3.42 -9.81
C SER A 14 -0.15 1.98 -10.33
N HIS A 15 0.32 1.01 -9.55
CA HIS A 15 0.25 -0.41 -9.91
C HIS A 15 -1.21 -0.90 -9.96
N THR A 16 -2.05 -0.45 -9.02
CA THR A 16 -3.48 -0.78 -9.02
C THR A 16 -4.19 -0.15 -10.23
N CYS A 17 -3.83 1.06 -10.63
CA CYS A 17 -4.35 1.67 -11.87
C CYS A 17 -4.05 0.81 -13.11
N VAL A 18 -2.84 0.24 -13.22
CA VAL A 18 -2.51 -0.68 -14.32
C VAL A 18 -3.43 -1.90 -14.31
N GLU A 19 -3.58 -2.56 -13.17
CA GLU A 19 -4.40 -3.78 -13.06
C GLU A 19 -5.90 -3.51 -13.27
N LEU A 20 -6.41 -2.36 -12.82
CA LEU A 20 -7.78 -1.93 -13.08
C LEU A 20 -8.05 -1.72 -14.58
N LEU A 21 -7.15 -1.00 -15.25
CA LEU A 21 -7.25 -0.75 -16.69
C LEU A 21 -7.15 -2.05 -17.50
N ASN A 22 -6.25 -2.97 -17.11
CA ASN A 22 -6.12 -4.28 -17.74
C ASN A 22 -7.37 -5.15 -17.52
N ALA A 23 -8.03 -5.00 -16.37
CA ALA A 23 -9.29 -5.68 -16.06
C ALA A 23 -10.52 -5.03 -16.75
N GLY A 24 -10.35 -3.94 -17.50
CA GLY A 24 -11.41 -3.29 -18.27
C GLY A 24 -12.24 -2.26 -17.50
N TYR A 25 -11.77 -1.80 -16.34
CA TYR A 25 -12.38 -0.68 -15.63
C TYR A 25 -11.94 0.66 -16.22
N ASP A 26 -12.82 1.65 -16.16
CA ASP A 26 -12.43 3.04 -16.32
C ASP A 26 -11.99 3.59 -14.97
N ILE A 27 -11.00 4.47 -14.96
CA ILE A 27 -10.48 5.05 -13.71
C ILE A 27 -10.38 6.57 -13.79
N VAL A 28 -10.48 7.21 -12.63
CA VAL A 28 -10.08 8.61 -12.40
C VAL A 28 -9.09 8.61 -11.26
N VAL A 29 -7.93 9.21 -11.44
CA VAL A 29 -6.91 9.33 -10.40
C VAL A 29 -7.00 10.70 -9.74
N ALA A 30 -7.07 10.72 -8.40
CA ALA A 30 -6.96 11.94 -7.59
C ALA A 30 -5.78 11.83 -6.63
N ASP A 31 -4.88 12.83 -6.65
CA ASP A 31 -3.69 12.88 -5.81
C ASP A 31 -3.24 14.33 -5.59
N ASN A 32 -2.72 14.69 -4.42
CA ASN A 32 -2.15 16.01 -4.17
C ASN A 32 -0.66 16.11 -4.52
N LEU A 33 -0.03 14.99 -4.86
CA LEU A 33 1.39 14.84 -5.22
C LEU A 33 2.38 15.17 -4.08
N VAL A 34 1.95 15.15 -2.84
CA VAL A 34 2.83 15.44 -1.69
C VAL A 34 3.94 14.39 -1.54
N ASN A 35 3.64 13.13 -1.87
CA ASN A 35 4.60 12.02 -1.84
C ASN A 35 4.44 11.10 -3.07
N ALA A 36 4.10 11.69 -4.20
CA ALA A 36 3.88 11.01 -5.46
C ALA A 36 4.33 11.89 -6.64
N SER A 37 4.30 11.34 -7.85
CA SER A 37 4.64 12.05 -9.07
C SER A 37 3.58 11.84 -10.14
N GLU A 38 3.16 12.91 -10.82
CA GLU A 38 2.28 12.83 -11.99
C GLU A 38 2.89 11.97 -13.11
N GLU A 39 4.23 11.88 -13.16
CA GLU A 39 4.93 11.00 -14.08
C GLU A 39 4.55 9.53 -13.89
N ALA A 40 4.20 9.10 -12.67
CA ALA A 40 3.69 7.74 -12.46
C ALA A 40 2.39 7.49 -13.24
N VAL A 41 1.48 8.47 -13.29
CA VAL A 41 0.23 8.37 -14.07
C VAL A 41 0.51 8.32 -15.58
N ARG A 42 1.42 9.15 -16.08
CA ARG A 42 1.84 9.11 -17.51
C ARG A 42 2.46 7.77 -17.88
N ARG A 43 3.20 7.16 -16.95
CA ARG A 43 3.78 5.83 -17.18
C ARG A 43 2.74 4.71 -17.09
N VAL A 44 1.69 4.86 -16.29
CA VAL A 44 0.52 3.96 -16.34
C VAL A 44 -0.14 4.02 -17.72
N GLU A 45 -0.35 5.21 -18.28
CA GLU A 45 -0.86 5.38 -19.65
C GLU A 45 0.05 4.70 -20.69
N LYS A 46 1.37 4.87 -20.55
CA LYS A 46 2.35 4.22 -21.45
C LYS A 46 2.32 2.70 -21.37
N ILE A 47 2.13 2.13 -20.15
CA ILE A 47 2.06 0.68 -19.94
C ILE A 47 0.77 0.11 -20.55
N THR A 48 -0.35 0.78 -20.33
CA THR A 48 -1.68 0.25 -20.66
C THR A 48 -2.18 0.66 -22.04
N GLY A 49 -1.59 1.70 -22.64
CA GLY A 49 -2.08 2.31 -23.86
C GLY A 49 -3.40 3.06 -23.71
N LYS A 50 -3.85 3.31 -22.48
CA LYS A 50 -5.13 3.96 -22.17
C LYS A 50 -4.90 5.29 -21.49
N ALA A 51 -5.71 6.32 -21.84
CA ALA A 51 -5.69 7.60 -21.16
C ALA A 51 -6.24 7.47 -19.72
N VAL A 52 -5.63 8.19 -18.79
CA VAL A 52 -5.99 8.20 -17.37
C VAL A 52 -6.32 9.63 -16.94
N PRO A 53 -7.60 9.98 -16.75
CA PRO A 53 -7.97 11.25 -16.15
C PRO A 53 -7.28 11.43 -14.78
N PHE A 54 -6.51 12.52 -14.67
CA PHE A 54 -5.80 12.87 -13.44
C PHE A 54 -6.30 14.20 -12.91
N VAL A 55 -6.66 14.24 -11.64
CA VAL A 55 -7.07 15.45 -10.91
C VAL A 55 -6.10 15.67 -9.76
N LYS A 56 -5.38 16.79 -9.79
CA LYS A 56 -4.62 17.22 -8.62
C LYS A 56 -5.59 17.81 -7.60
N ALA A 57 -5.82 17.08 -6.50
CA ALA A 57 -6.80 17.44 -5.49
C ALA A 57 -6.28 17.17 -4.07
N GLU A 58 -6.58 18.08 -3.15
CA GLU A 58 -6.36 17.92 -1.72
C GLU A 58 -7.61 17.28 -1.08
N LEU A 59 -7.51 16.02 -0.70
CA LEU A 59 -8.66 15.29 -0.14
C LEU A 59 -9.05 15.72 1.27
N CYS A 60 -8.22 16.52 1.93
CA CYS A 60 -8.56 17.21 3.18
C CYS A 60 -9.31 18.54 2.94
N ASN A 61 -9.64 18.86 1.70
CA ASN A 61 -10.47 20.00 1.30
C ASN A 61 -11.81 19.48 0.79
N GLU A 62 -12.90 19.75 1.53
CA GLU A 62 -14.25 19.27 1.19
C GLU A 62 -14.71 19.77 -0.18
N ASP A 63 -14.45 21.04 -0.52
CA ASP A 63 -14.87 21.64 -1.78
C ASP A 63 -14.17 20.99 -2.98
N GLU A 64 -12.88 20.62 -2.85
CA GLU A 64 -12.14 19.93 -3.90
C GLU A 64 -12.65 18.50 -4.09
N VAL A 65 -12.97 17.80 -3.00
CA VAL A 65 -13.57 16.46 -3.07
C VAL A 65 -14.94 16.53 -3.74
N GLU A 66 -15.78 17.50 -3.37
CA GLU A 66 -17.11 17.66 -3.99
C GLU A 66 -17.01 17.99 -5.48
N ALA A 67 -16.09 18.89 -5.85
CA ALA A 67 -15.82 19.26 -7.25
C ALA A 67 -15.38 18.04 -8.08
N LEU A 68 -14.57 17.14 -7.49
CA LEU A 68 -14.12 15.91 -8.13
C LEU A 68 -15.30 14.98 -8.48
N PHE A 69 -16.23 14.73 -7.55
CA PHE A 69 -17.41 13.91 -7.81
C PHE A 69 -18.38 14.59 -8.78
N ALA A 70 -18.53 15.90 -8.71
CA ALA A 70 -19.35 16.68 -9.65
C ALA A 70 -18.77 16.64 -11.10
N GLN A 71 -17.44 16.67 -11.23
CA GLN A 71 -16.76 16.58 -12.52
C GLN A 71 -16.87 15.18 -13.15
N TYR A 72 -16.93 14.13 -12.31
CA TYR A 72 -17.01 12.74 -12.75
C TYR A 72 -18.24 12.02 -12.17
N PRO A 73 -19.46 12.37 -12.62
CA PRO A 73 -20.71 11.86 -12.03
C PRO A 73 -20.94 10.34 -12.27
N GLY A 74 -20.08 9.71 -13.07
CA GLY A 74 -20.14 8.27 -13.35
C GLY A 74 -19.28 7.40 -12.43
N ILE A 75 -18.74 7.93 -11.32
CA ILE A 75 -17.98 7.14 -10.35
C ILE A 75 -18.90 6.15 -9.65
N ASP A 76 -18.57 4.85 -9.75
CA ASP A 76 -19.33 3.72 -9.17
C ASP A 76 -18.69 3.21 -7.87
N ALA A 77 -17.37 3.41 -7.72
CA ALA A 77 -16.60 2.95 -6.55
C ALA A 77 -15.40 3.85 -6.27
N VAL A 78 -14.91 3.80 -5.04
CA VAL A 78 -13.68 4.47 -4.61
C VAL A 78 -12.69 3.43 -4.09
N ILE A 79 -11.43 3.51 -4.54
CA ILE A 79 -10.29 2.86 -3.88
C ILE A 79 -9.46 3.93 -3.21
N HIS A 80 -9.31 3.83 -1.89
CA HIS A 80 -8.68 4.88 -1.08
C HIS A 80 -7.29 4.48 -0.62
N PHE A 81 -6.26 4.94 -1.34
CA PHE A 81 -4.86 4.82 -0.97
C PHE A 81 -4.29 6.08 -0.31
N ALA A 82 -4.89 7.23 -0.57
CA ALA A 82 -4.37 8.51 -0.07
C ALA A 82 -4.24 8.49 1.46
N GLY A 83 -3.09 8.95 1.93
CA GLY A 83 -2.80 9.04 3.36
C GLY A 83 -1.30 9.06 3.63
N LEU A 84 -0.93 9.69 4.72
CA LEU A 84 0.44 9.67 5.23
C LEU A 84 0.74 8.26 5.80
N LYS A 85 1.90 7.68 5.43
CA LYS A 85 2.20 6.25 5.71
C LYS A 85 3.51 5.99 6.47
N ALA A 86 4.33 7.01 6.72
CA ALA A 86 5.64 6.83 7.33
C ALA A 86 5.53 6.66 8.85
N VAL A 87 5.77 5.43 9.35
CA VAL A 87 5.64 5.08 10.78
C VAL A 87 6.47 6.01 11.67
N GLY A 88 7.76 6.19 11.37
CA GLY A 88 8.65 7.05 12.17
C GLY A 88 8.22 8.51 12.18
N GLU A 89 7.79 9.05 11.03
CA GLU A 89 7.27 10.41 10.94
C GLU A 89 5.97 10.59 11.72
N SER A 90 5.11 9.58 11.76
CA SER A 90 3.85 9.64 12.50
C SER A 90 4.06 9.87 14.00
N VAL A 91 5.15 9.34 14.56
CA VAL A 91 5.51 9.56 15.97
C VAL A 91 5.94 11.01 16.21
N ALA A 92 6.65 11.60 15.26
CA ALA A 92 7.10 12.99 15.36
C ALA A 92 6.00 14.02 15.04
N LYS A 93 5.02 13.65 14.20
CA LYS A 93 3.96 14.53 13.70
C LYS A 93 2.57 13.90 13.82
N PRO A 94 2.15 13.48 15.03
CA PRO A 94 0.90 12.72 15.18
C PRO A 94 -0.34 13.50 14.76
N LEU A 95 -0.41 14.80 15.02
CA LEU A 95 -1.57 15.62 14.67
C LEU A 95 -1.79 15.68 13.16
N GLU A 96 -0.74 15.86 12.38
CA GLU A 96 -0.77 15.87 10.92
C GLU A 96 -1.27 14.53 10.38
N TYR A 97 -0.84 13.41 10.96
CA TYR A 97 -1.29 12.07 10.57
C TYR A 97 -2.77 11.84 10.86
N TYR A 98 -3.24 12.20 12.07
CA TYR A 98 -4.67 12.11 12.39
C TYR A 98 -5.50 13.01 11.49
N SER A 99 -5.11 14.28 11.34
CA SER A 99 -5.85 15.23 10.51
C SER A 99 -5.91 14.75 9.06
N ASN A 100 -4.77 14.44 8.44
CA ASN A 100 -4.73 14.05 7.04
C ASN A 100 -5.51 12.76 6.77
N ASN A 101 -5.23 11.70 7.54
CA ASN A 101 -5.76 10.38 7.22
C ASN A 101 -7.25 10.24 7.56
N LEU A 102 -7.72 10.87 8.64
CA LEU A 102 -9.14 10.78 9.01
C LEU A 102 -10.01 11.73 8.18
N ILE A 103 -9.58 12.99 7.99
CA ILE A 103 -10.38 13.99 7.27
C ILE A 103 -10.57 13.58 5.81
N SER A 104 -9.52 13.13 5.12
CA SER A 104 -9.64 12.68 3.73
C SER A 104 -10.65 11.54 3.56
N THR A 105 -10.64 10.57 4.48
CA THR A 105 -11.62 9.47 4.48
C THR A 105 -13.04 9.98 4.72
N LEU A 106 -13.23 10.88 5.70
CA LEU A 106 -14.54 11.41 6.04
C LEU A 106 -15.15 12.23 4.88
N TYR A 107 -14.37 13.08 4.22
CA TYR A 107 -14.86 13.87 3.08
C TYR A 107 -15.19 12.99 1.88
N LEU A 108 -14.38 11.96 1.60
CA LEU A 108 -14.71 10.98 0.55
C LEU A 108 -16.03 10.26 0.85
N LEU A 109 -16.26 9.79 2.07
CA LEU A 109 -17.50 9.12 2.46
C LEU A 109 -18.72 10.03 2.39
N GLN A 110 -18.57 11.31 2.77
CA GLN A 110 -19.64 12.30 2.66
C GLN A 110 -20.00 12.59 1.19
N ALA A 111 -18.99 12.78 0.32
CA ALA A 111 -19.23 12.97 -1.11
C ALA A 111 -19.85 11.72 -1.74
N MET A 112 -19.33 10.52 -1.45
CA MET A 112 -19.93 9.26 -1.91
C MET A 112 -21.43 9.17 -1.54
N ARG A 113 -21.78 9.54 -0.30
CA ARG A 113 -23.17 9.55 0.15
C ARG A 113 -24.02 10.56 -0.66
N ARG A 114 -23.53 11.78 -0.90
CA ARG A 114 -24.22 12.81 -1.69
C ARG A 114 -24.43 12.38 -3.14
N HIS A 115 -23.43 11.71 -3.72
CA HIS A 115 -23.45 11.27 -5.13
C HIS A 115 -23.93 9.84 -5.35
N GLY A 116 -24.36 9.14 -4.29
CA GLY A 116 -24.93 7.79 -4.39
C GLY A 116 -23.94 6.67 -4.67
N VAL A 117 -22.64 6.90 -4.47
CA VAL A 117 -21.59 5.89 -4.62
C VAL A 117 -21.59 4.93 -3.43
N LYS A 118 -21.61 3.62 -3.67
CA LYS A 118 -21.87 2.60 -2.63
C LYS A 118 -20.72 1.62 -2.38
N ASN A 119 -19.65 1.66 -3.17
CA ASN A 119 -18.55 0.71 -3.08
C ASN A 119 -17.26 1.42 -2.67
N PHE A 120 -16.65 0.98 -1.57
CA PHE A 120 -15.43 1.58 -1.02
C PHE A 120 -14.39 0.51 -0.69
N VAL A 121 -13.23 0.57 -1.31
CA VAL A 121 -12.08 -0.27 -0.98
C VAL A 121 -11.09 0.57 -0.18
N PHE A 122 -10.81 0.14 1.03
CA PHE A 122 -9.91 0.84 1.94
C PHE A 122 -8.56 0.14 2.06
N SER A 123 -7.50 0.91 1.83
CA SER A 123 -6.12 0.56 2.09
C SER A 123 -5.85 0.54 3.61
N SER A 124 -6.13 -0.60 4.25
CA SER A 124 -5.77 -0.82 5.64
C SER A 124 -4.37 -1.43 5.78
N SER A 125 -3.96 -1.81 6.95
CA SER A 125 -2.60 -2.28 7.25
C SER A 125 -2.62 -3.34 8.34
N ALA A 126 -1.69 -4.29 8.28
CA ALA A 126 -1.44 -5.24 9.37
C ALA A 126 -1.08 -4.56 10.71
N THR A 127 -0.67 -3.28 10.69
CA THR A 127 -0.41 -2.52 11.91
C THR A 127 -1.62 -2.38 12.83
N VAL A 128 -2.85 -2.60 12.33
CA VAL A 128 -4.07 -2.58 13.15
C VAL A 128 -4.13 -3.71 14.16
N TYR A 129 -3.38 -4.80 13.93
CA TYR A 129 -3.28 -5.92 14.88
C TYR A 129 -2.37 -5.63 16.08
N GLY A 130 -1.52 -4.59 15.98
CA GLY A 130 -0.52 -4.29 17.01
C GLY A 130 0.53 -5.40 17.12
N ASP A 131 0.75 -5.90 18.34
CA ASP A 131 1.60 -7.06 18.61
C ASP A 131 0.71 -8.32 18.71
N PRO A 132 0.63 -9.14 17.66
CA PRO A 132 -0.27 -10.28 17.61
C PRO A 132 0.21 -11.40 18.55
N ALA A 133 -0.71 -12.09 19.19
CA ALA A 133 -0.40 -13.19 20.12
C ALA A 133 0.26 -14.39 19.41
N SER A 134 0.05 -14.55 18.12
CA SER A 134 0.63 -15.63 17.30
C SER A 134 0.64 -15.27 15.83
N VAL A 135 1.38 -16.04 15.04
CA VAL A 135 1.40 -16.02 13.58
C VAL A 135 1.12 -17.43 13.06
N PRO A 136 0.52 -17.61 11.87
CA PRO A 136 0.03 -16.56 10.94
C PRO A 136 -1.18 -15.80 11.49
N ILE A 137 -1.32 -14.53 11.07
CA ILE A 137 -2.36 -13.60 11.55
C ILE A 137 -3.63 -13.77 10.72
N ARG A 138 -4.77 -14.02 11.39
CA ARG A 138 -6.08 -14.13 10.76
C ARG A 138 -6.91 -12.87 11.00
N GLU A 139 -7.93 -12.66 10.18
CA GLU A 139 -8.79 -11.47 10.24
C GLU A 139 -9.63 -11.40 11.51
N ASP A 140 -9.90 -12.54 12.17
CA ASP A 140 -10.61 -12.63 13.45
C ASP A 140 -9.75 -12.31 14.67
N PHE A 141 -8.45 -12.07 14.49
CA PHE A 141 -7.59 -11.65 15.59
C PHE A 141 -7.99 -10.26 16.09
N PRO A 142 -7.84 -10.00 17.39
CA PRO A 142 -8.13 -8.69 17.97
C PRO A 142 -7.33 -7.58 17.25
N THR A 143 -8.00 -6.46 16.99
CA THR A 143 -7.37 -5.23 16.52
C THR A 143 -7.26 -4.22 17.66
N GLY A 144 -6.20 -3.41 17.65
CA GLY A 144 -5.89 -2.45 18.72
C GLY A 144 -4.43 -2.59 19.16
N GLY A 145 -4.06 -1.89 20.23
CA GLY A 145 -2.68 -1.95 20.72
C GLY A 145 -1.65 -1.45 19.72
N THR A 146 -2.05 -0.59 18.79
CA THR A 146 -1.18 -0.02 17.77
C THR A 146 0.00 0.72 18.42
N THR A 147 1.21 0.52 17.89
CA THR A 147 2.46 1.02 18.48
C THR A 147 2.84 2.42 17.98
N ASN A 148 2.09 2.98 17.03
CA ASN A 148 2.37 4.27 16.42
C ASN A 148 1.11 4.96 15.89
N PRO A 149 1.13 6.31 15.71
CA PRO A 149 -0.03 7.06 15.24
C PRO A 149 -0.51 6.66 13.84
N TYR A 150 0.37 6.28 12.91
CA TYR A 150 -0.05 5.78 11.60
C TYR A 150 -0.96 4.54 11.73
N GLY A 151 -0.51 3.53 12.49
CA GLY A 151 -1.33 2.34 12.75
C GLY A 151 -2.66 2.68 13.42
N THR A 152 -2.64 3.64 14.36
CA THR A 152 -3.85 4.12 15.03
C THR A 152 -4.80 4.83 14.06
N THR A 153 -4.30 5.61 13.08
CA THR A 153 -5.19 6.20 12.06
C THR A 153 -5.88 5.12 11.21
N LYS A 154 -5.17 4.06 10.82
CA LYS A 154 -5.76 2.94 10.07
C LYS A 154 -6.83 2.22 10.89
N LEU A 155 -6.57 1.97 12.17
CA LEU A 155 -7.54 1.37 13.10
C LEU A 155 -8.80 2.24 13.24
N PHE A 156 -8.66 3.55 13.40
CA PHE A 156 -9.80 4.46 13.52
C PHE A 156 -10.60 4.54 12.21
N GLN A 157 -9.94 4.52 11.05
CA GLN A 157 -10.62 4.48 9.75
C GLN A 157 -11.41 3.17 9.59
N GLU A 158 -10.85 2.00 9.98
CA GLU A 158 -11.60 0.73 10.00
C GLU A 158 -12.84 0.82 10.91
N ARG A 159 -12.70 1.42 12.09
CA ARG A 159 -13.82 1.60 13.02
C ARG A 159 -14.91 2.50 12.44
N ILE A 160 -14.54 3.65 11.88
CA ILE A 160 -15.47 4.57 11.23
C ILE A 160 -16.24 3.87 10.11
N LEU A 161 -15.53 3.16 9.23
CA LEU A 161 -16.11 2.43 8.12
C LEU A 161 -17.06 1.33 8.59
N SER A 162 -16.69 0.60 9.64
CA SER A 162 -17.53 -0.45 10.24
C SER A 162 -18.81 0.11 10.84
N ASP A 163 -18.73 1.22 11.58
CA ASP A 163 -19.90 1.86 12.20
C ASP A 163 -20.86 2.42 11.12
N ILE A 164 -20.35 2.96 10.01
CA ILE A 164 -21.17 3.43 8.90
C ILE A 164 -21.85 2.25 8.18
N CYS A 165 -21.13 1.16 7.88
CA CYS A 165 -21.71 -0.04 7.29
C CYS A 165 -22.82 -0.67 8.16
N ALA A 166 -22.69 -0.59 9.48
CA ALA A 166 -23.70 -1.14 10.38
C ALA A 166 -25.06 -0.43 10.31
N VAL A 167 -25.08 0.83 9.88
CA VAL A 167 -26.31 1.63 9.77
C VAL A 167 -26.76 1.88 8.33
N ASP A 168 -25.90 1.70 7.34
CA ASP A 168 -26.22 1.80 5.91
C ASP A 168 -26.02 0.45 5.21
N PRO A 169 -27.06 -0.39 5.10
CA PRO A 169 -26.94 -1.72 4.47
C PRO A 169 -26.71 -1.66 2.95
N THR A 170 -26.74 -0.48 2.34
CA THR A 170 -26.45 -0.30 0.92
C THR A 170 -24.99 -0.02 0.63
N LEU A 171 -24.20 0.33 1.67
CA LEU A 171 -22.78 0.58 1.55
C LEU A 171 -21.99 -0.73 1.62
N ASN A 172 -21.11 -0.94 0.65
CA ASN A 172 -20.20 -2.07 0.61
C ASN A 172 -18.76 -1.56 0.83
N VAL A 173 -18.08 -2.11 1.82
CA VAL A 173 -16.71 -1.70 2.17
C VAL A 173 -15.80 -2.91 2.25
N ALA A 174 -14.66 -2.87 1.55
CA ALA A 174 -13.57 -3.83 1.72
C ALA A 174 -12.44 -3.18 2.52
N LEU A 175 -12.15 -3.72 3.70
CA LEU A 175 -10.98 -3.37 4.50
C LEU A 175 -9.86 -4.35 4.15
N LEU A 176 -8.89 -3.91 3.34
CA LEU A 176 -7.77 -4.74 2.92
C LEU A 176 -6.55 -4.46 3.79
N ARG A 177 -6.19 -5.40 4.64
CA ARG A 177 -5.06 -5.30 5.58
C ARG A 177 -3.80 -5.81 4.90
N TYR A 178 -2.95 -4.89 4.44
CA TYR A 178 -1.69 -5.23 3.78
C TYR A 178 -0.60 -5.53 4.79
N PHE A 179 0.31 -6.41 4.35
CA PHE A 179 1.58 -6.61 5.03
C PHE A 179 2.65 -5.69 4.41
N ASN A 180 3.74 -6.19 3.86
CA ASN A 180 4.83 -5.35 3.37
C ASN A 180 4.91 -5.37 1.83
N PRO A 181 4.25 -4.43 1.12
CA PRO A 181 4.35 -4.40 -0.35
C PRO A 181 5.75 -4.00 -0.81
N ILE A 182 6.31 -4.79 -1.72
CA ILE A 182 7.60 -4.58 -2.36
C ILE A 182 7.54 -4.96 -3.85
N GLY A 183 8.62 -4.73 -4.57
CA GLY A 183 8.68 -5.01 -6.00
C GLY A 183 8.27 -3.82 -6.86
N ALA A 184 8.17 -4.07 -8.16
CA ALA A 184 7.79 -3.07 -9.15
C ALA A 184 7.13 -3.75 -10.36
N HIS A 185 6.52 -2.97 -11.25
CA HIS A 185 5.97 -3.50 -12.49
C HIS A 185 7.09 -4.05 -13.39
N GLU A 186 6.83 -5.16 -14.09
CA GLU A 186 7.80 -5.85 -14.95
C GLU A 186 8.44 -4.97 -16.01
N SER A 187 7.71 -3.96 -16.51
CA SER A 187 8.22 -3.00 -17.50
C SER A 187 9.41 -2.16 -16.97
N GLY A 188 9.60 -2.07 -15.65
CA GLY A 188 10.54 -1.14 -15.02
C GLY A 188 10.19 0.34 -15.20
N LEU A 189 8.93 0.66 -15.55
CA LEU A 189 8.47 2.04 -15.73
C LEU A 189 7.87 2.65 -14.47
N ILE A 190 7.23 1.84 -13.61
CA ILE A 190 6.68 2.27 -12.32
C ILE A 190 7.23 1.42 -11.18
N GLY A 191 7.45 2.06 -10.02
CA GLY A 191 7.98 1.43 -8.81
C GLY A 191 7.87 2.34 -7.60
N GLU A 192 8.49 1.99 -6.47
CA GLU A 192 8.48 2.80 -5.27
C GLU A 192 9.55 3.91 -5.35
N ASP A 193 9.11 5.18 -5.28
CA ASP A 193 9.99 6.36 -5.30
C ASP A 193 9.60 7.31 -4.16
N PRO A 194 9.96 6.99 -2.91
CA PRO A 194 9.64 7.84 -1.76
C PRO A 194 10.48 9.11 -1.77
N ASN A 195 9.89 10.23 -1.34
CA ASN A 195 10.62 11.47 -1.13
C ASN A 195 11.61 11.33 0.04
N GLY A 196 12.85 11.81 -0.16
CA GLY A 196 13.89 11.79 0.86
C GLY A 196 14.50 10.41 1.10
N ILE A 197 15.00 10.18 2.33
CA ILE A 197 15.59 8.90 2.73
C ILE A 197 14.46 7.92 3.02
N PRO A 198 14.44 6.74 2.35
CA PRO A 198 13.38 5.75 2.58
C PRO A 198 13.38 5.21 4.02
N ASN A 199 12.19 5.06 4.59
CA ASN A 199 11.99 4.41 5.88
C ASN A 199 11.73 2.89 5.77
N ASN A 200 11.28 2.42 4.60
CA ASN A 200 11.02 1.02 4.33
C ASN A 200 12.28 0.31 3.86
N LEU A 201 12.39 -0.99 4.17
CA LEU A 201 13.59 -1.79 3.93
C LEU A 201 13.99 -1.81 2.44
N VAL A 202 13.10 -2.25 1.54
CA VAL A 202 13.46 -2.49 0.14
C VAL A 202 13.83 -1.21 -0.62
N PRO A 203 13.10 -0.09 -0.54
CA PRO A 203 13.56 1.14 -1.18
C PRO A 203 14.86 1.68 -0.56
N TYR A 204 15.14 1.40 0.73
CA TYR A 204 16.43 1.72 1.33
C TYR A 204 17.56 0.86 0.74
N ILE A 205 17.36 -0.47 0.65
CA ILE A 205 18.29 -1.41 -0.01
C ILE A 205 18.55 -0.96 -1.45
N ALA A 206 17.50 -0.57 -2.18
CA ALA A 206 17.61 -0.10 -3.56
C ALA A 206 18.54 1.12 -3.69
N LYS A 207 18.43 2.08 -2.76
CA LYS A 207 19.33 3.25 -2.72
C LYS A 207 20.80 2.88 -2.40
N VAL A 208 21.03 1.89 -1.53
CA VAL A 208 22.38 1.34 -1.30
C VAL A 208 22.88 0.64 -2.56
N ALA A 209 22.02 -0.15 -3.20
CA ALA A 209 22.35 -0.90 -4.40
C ALA A 209 22.77 0.00 -5.58
N VAL A 210 22.24 1.19 -5.74
CA VAL A 210 22.66 2.17 -6.76
C VAL A 210 23.73 3.15 -6.25
N GLY A 211 24.23 3.00 -5.02
CA GLY A 211 25.31 3.82 -4.46
C GLY A 211 24.88 5.19 -3.94
N GLN A 212 23.59 5.43 -3.75
CA GLN A 212 23.07 6.67 -3.17
C GLN A 212 23.10 6.68 -1.64
N LEU A 213 23.17 5.51 -1.01
CA LEU A 213 23.38 5.32 0.42
C LEU A 213 24.57 4.38 0.63
N GLU A 214 25.26 4.55 1.76
CA GLU A 214 26.54 3.86 2.04
C GLU A 214 26.34 2.38 2.38
N LYS A 215 25.36 2.07 3.24
CA LYS A 215 25.14 0.74 3.81
C LYS A 215 23.70 0.58 4.31
N ILE A 216 23.29 -0.69 4.46
CA ILE A 216 22.00 -1.06 5.02
C ILE A 216 22.11 -1.10 6.55
N HIS A 217 21.07 -0.64 7.26
CA HIS A 217 20.94 -0.74 8.71
C HIS A 217 19.94 -1.85 9.05
N VAL A 218 20.42 -2.94 9.64
CA VAL A 218 19.62 -4.08 10.11
C VAL A 218 19.39 -3.89 11.61
N TYR A 219 18.14 -3.68 12.01
CA TYR A 219 17.78 -3.36 13.38
C TYR A 219 17.46 -4.61 14.20
N GLY A 220 18.44 -5.04 15.03
CA GLY A 220 18.38 -6.23 15.88
C GLY A 220 18.78 -7.51 15.13
N ASN A 221 19.52 -8.37 15.82
CA ASN A 221 19.91 -9.70 15.39
C ASN A 221 19.72 -10.74 16.50
N ASP A 222 18.89 -10.41 17.48
CA ASP A 222 18.63 -11.21 18.69
C ASP A 222 17.14 -11.53 18.87
N TYR A 223 16.32 -11.40 17.81
CA TYR A 223 14.94 -11.85 17.79
C TYR A 223 14.88 -13.40 17.82
N PRO A 224 13.79 -14.01 18.38
CA PRO A 224 13.58 -15.45 18.34
C PRO A 224 13.11 -15.90 16.92
N THR A 225 13.94 -15.65 15.93
CA THR A 225 13.75 -15.96 14.50
C THR A 225 14.96 -16.74 13.99
N PRO A 226 14.89 -17.41 12.82
CA PRO A 226 15.96 -18.29 12.35
C PRO A 226 17.35 -17.66 12.24
N ASP A 227 17.44 -16.39 11.83
CA ASP A 227 18.70 -15.64 11.69
C ASP A 227 18.84 -14.48 12.71
N GLY A 228 17.90 -14.38 13.64
CA GLY A 228 17.87 -13.34 14.67
C GLY A 228 17.31 -12.00 14.20
N THR A 229 17.01 -11.81 12.90
CA THR A 229 16.45 -10.56 12.39
C THR A 229 14.91 -10.61 12.31
N GLY A 230 14.25 -9.46 12.20
CA GLY A 230 12.79 -9.40 12.12
C GLY A 230 12.23 -10.09 10.89
N VAL A 231 11.12 -10.82 11.05
CA VAL A 231 10.43 -11.55 9.97
C VAL A 231 9.15 -10.83 9.56
N ARG A 232 8.96 -10.60 8.26
CA ARG A 232 7.78 -9.95 7.69
C ARG A 232 7.24 -10.73 6.51
N ASP A 233 5.94 -10.57 6.26
CA ASP A 233 5.30 -11.02 5.03
C ASP A 233 5.50 -9.95 3.97
N TYR A 234 6.32 -10.24 2.97
CA TYR A 234 6.50 -9.38 1.82
C TYR A 234 5.58 -9.83 0.69
N ILE A 235 4.84 -8.89 0.13
CA ILE A 235 3.92 -9.14 -0.98
C ILE A 235 4.32 -8.32 -2.20
N HIS A 236 4.30 -8.94 -3.38
CA HIS A 236 4.55 -8.21 -4.62
C HIS A 236 3.46 -7.18 -4.87
N VAL A 237 3.85 -5.93 -5.18
CA VAL A 237 2.90 -4.83 -5.39
C VAL A 237 1.88 -5.12 -6.49
N VAL A 238 2.23 -5.89 -7.51
CA VAL A 238 1.30 -6.33 -8.58
C VAL A 238 0.28 -7.34 -8.04
N ASP A 239 0.69 -8.29 -7.18
CA ASP A 239 -0.26 -9.19 -6.52
C ASP A 239 -1.22 -8.42 -5.63
N LEU A 240 -0.69 -7.46 -4.86
CA LEU A 240 -1.52 -6.58 -4.04
C LEU A 240 -2.51 -5.79 -4.90
N ALA A 241 -2.08 -5.24 -6.03
CA ALA A 241 -2.95 -4.54 -6.99
C ALA A 241 -4.07 -5.44 -7.52
N LYS A 242 -3.75 -6.69 -7.89
CA LYS A 242 -4.76 -7.70 -8.29
C LYS A 242 -5.73 -8.03 -7.15
N GLY A 243 -5.29 -8.02 -5.90
CA GLY A 243 -6.14 -8.16 -4.72
C GLY A 243 -7.21 -7.07 -4.63
N HIS A 244 -6.88 -5.82 -5.01
CA HIS A 244 -7.87 -4.72 -5.08
C HIS A 244 -8.91 -4.94 -6.18
N VAL A 245 -8.49 -5.44 -7.34
CA VAL A 245 -9.41 -5.81 -8.42
C VAL A 245 -10.35 -6.93 -7.97
N ALA A 246 -9.85 -7.92 -7.24
CA ALA A 246 -10.67 -8.99 -6.68
C ALA A 246 -11.66 -8.46 -5.62
N ALA A 247 -11.23 -7.53 -4.77
CA ALA A 247 -12.10 -6.89 -3.79
C ALA A 247 -13.25 -6.10 -4.43
N LEU A 248 -13.03 -5.37 -5.53
CA LEU A 248 -14.11 -4.71 -6.27
C LEU A 248 -15.16 -5.71 -6.77
N LYS A 249 -14.74 -6.87 -7.27
CA LYS A 249 -15.66 -7.94 -7.67
C LYS A 249 -16.47 -8.49 -6.49
N LYS A 250 -15.86 -8.54 -5.30
CA LYS A 250 -16.57 -8.93 -4.06
C LYS A 250 -17.61 -7.89 -3.66
N LEU A 251 -17.28 -6.59 -3.71
CA LEU A 251 -18.22 -5.51 -3.40
C LEU A 251 -19.43 -5.50 -4.35
N ALA A 252 -19.25 -5.84 -5.61
CA ALA A 252 -20.34 -5.95 -6.59
C ALA A 252 -21.40 -7.01 -6.23
N GLN A 253 -21.12 -7.88 -5.24
CA GLN A 253 -22.06 -8.88 -4.71
C GLN A 253 -22.90 -8.33 -3.54
N ASN A 254 -22.79 -7.04 -3.21
CA ASN A 254 -23.46 -6.41 -2.08
C ASN A 254 -23.11 -7.08 -0.74
N CYS A 255 -21.84 -7.29 -0.49
CA CYS A 255 -21.35 -8.04 0.67
C CYS A 255 -21.35 -7.27 2.00
N GLY A 256 -21.70 -5.97 1.99
CA GLY A 256 -21.58 -5.11 3.16
C GLY A 256 -20.12 -4.90 3.57
N LEU A 257 -19.82 -5.09 4.85
CA LEU A 257 -18.44 -5.00 5.36
C LEU A 257 -17.68 -6.30 5.11
N PHE A 258 -16.59 -6.21 4.36
CA PHE A 258 -15.69 -7.30 4.07
C PHE A 258 -14.27 -6.96 4.56
N VAL A 259 -13.69 -7.79 5.43
CA VAL A 259 -12.32 -7.62 5.96
C VAL A 259 -11.46 -8.75 5.44
N CYS A 260 -10.27 -8.43 4.88
CA CYS A 260 -9.38 -9.43 4.32
C CYS A 260 -7.91 -9.04 4.46
N ASN A 261 -7.08 -10.00 4.85
CA ASN A 261 -5.63 -9.89 4.81
C ASN A 261 -5.13 -10.10 3.38
N LEU A 262 -4.22 -9.24 2.91
CA LEU A 262 -3.49 -9.43 1.66
C LEU A 262 -2.00 -9.61 1.96
N GLY A 263 -1.59 -10.85 2.01
CA GLY A 263 -0.23 -11.30 2.25
C GLY A 263 0.04 -12.63 1.52
N THR A 264 1.27 -13.09 1.58
CA THR A 264 1.69 -14.37 0.98
C THR A 264 1.50 -15.56 1.91
N GLY A 265 1.42 -15.31 3.22
CA GLY A 265 1.48 -16.34 4.26
C GLY A 265 2.89 -16.84 4.56
N HIS A 266 3.91 -16.26 3.94
CA HIS A 266 5.30 -16.61 4.13
C HIS A 266 6.08 -15.45 4.76
N GLY A 267 6.70 -15.73 5.91
CA GLY A 267 7.59 -14.78 6.55
C GLY A 267 9.01 -14.88 5.99
N CYS A 268 9.57 -13.75 5.54
CA CYS A 268 10.98 -13.63 5.19
C CYS A 268 11.69 -12.71 6.20
N SER A 269 12.92 -13.05 6.55
CA SER A 269 13.74 -12.23 7.43
C SER A 269 14.31 -11.00 6.71
N VAL A 270 14.83 -10.05 7.46
CA VAL A 270 15.52 -8.89 6.85
C VAL A 270 16.72 -9.36 6.02
N LEU A 271 17.50 -10.35 6.51
CA LEU A 271 18.66 -10.87 5.77
C LEU A 271 18.25 -11.67 4.53
N ASP A 272 17.13 -12.42 4.56
CA ASP A 272 16.58 -13.07 3.36
C ASP A 272 16.33 -12.04 2.24
N VAL A 273 15.76 -10.89 2.59
CA VAL A 273 15.51 -9.80 1.62
C VAL A 273 16.81 -9.19 1.10
N VAL A 274 17.81 -8.97 1.98
CA VAL A 274 19.13 -8.47 1.57
C VAL A 274 19.77 -9.42 0.58
N HIS A 275 19.84 -10.73 0.89
CA HIS A 275 20.44 -11.74 0.02
C HIS A 275 19.68 -11.88 -1.33
N ALA A 276 18.34 -11.83 -1.30
CA ALA A 276 17.56 -11.85 -2.54
C ALA A 276 17.85 -10.62 -3.42
N TYR A 277 18.06 -9.46 -2.80
CA TYR A 277 18.38 -8.23 -3.52
C TYR A 277 19.82 -8.24 -4.07
N GLU A 278 20.79 -8.79 -3.30
CA GLU A 278 22.17 -9.05 -3.78
C GLU A 278 22.18 -9.94 -5.01
N LYS A 279 21.39 -11.03 -4.98
CA LYS A 279 21.23 -11.94 -6.12
C LYS A 279 20.65 -11.19 -7.33
N ALA A 280 19.63 -10.36 -7.14
CA ALA A 280 19.02 -9.57 -8.21
C ALA A 280 19.98 -8.54 -8.81
N GLY A 281 20.80 -7.89 -7.99
CA GLY A 281 21.78 -6.86 -8.40
C GLY A 281 23.13 -7.43 -8.84
N GLY A 282 23.39 -8.72 -8.61
CA GLY A 282 24.66 -9.40 -8.94
C GLY A 282 25.85 -8.93 -8.12
N ARG A 283 25.65 -8.35 -6.93
CA ARG A 283 26.70 -7.85 -6.05
C ARG A 283 26.31 -7.90 -4.58
N GLU A 284 27.30 -8.04 -3.69
CA GLU A 284 27.12 -7.92 -2.25
C GLU A 284 26.77 -6.47 -1.86
N LEU A 285 25.95 -6.32 -0.84
CA LEU A 285 25.50 -5.05 -0.30
C LEU A 285 26.01 -4.89 1.15
N PRO A 286 26.72 -3.81 1.46
CA PRO A 286 27.23 -3.60 2.81
C PRO A 286 26.08 -3.35 3.78
N TYR A 287 26.13 -4.02 4.94
CA TYR A 287 25.18 -3.78 6.03
C TYR A 287 25.85 -3.75 7.40
N VAL A 288 25.16 -3.15 8.37
CA VAL A 288 25.57 -3.15 9.78
C VAL A 288 24.37 -3.56 10.63
N ILE A 289 24.65 -4.19 11.76
CA ILE A 289 23.65 -4.53 12.75
C ILE A 289 23.56 -3.37 13.77
N ASP A 290 22.37 -2.81 13.90
CA ASP A 290 22.05 -1.78 14.89
C ASP A 290 21.16 -2.36 15.99
N PRO A 291 21.03 -1.70 17.15
CA PRO A 291 20.05 -2.07 18.18
C PRO A 291 18.62 -2.12 17.63
N ARG A 292 17.75 -2.94 18.24
CA ARG A 292 16.31 -3.00 17.88
C ARG A 292 15.69 -1.62 17.92
N ARG A 293 14.81 -1.34 16.98
CA ARG A 293 13.96 -0.14 17.04
C ARG A 293 12.83 -0.35 18.05
N PRO A 294 12.47 0.67 18.83
CA PRO A 294 11.29 0.61 19.70
C PRO A 294 10.02 0.28 18.89
N GLY A 295 9.24 -0.69 19.38
CA GLY A 295 7.98 -1.09 18.75
C GLY A 295 8.10 -2.12 17.61
N ASP A 296 9.31 -2.55 17.22
CA ASP A 296 9.47 -3.66 16.28
C ASP A 296 9.17 -5.01 16.96
N ILE A 297 8.38 -5.84 16.26
CA ILE A 297 8.01 -7.19 16.68
C ILE A 297 8.82 -8.24 15.93
N ALA A 298 8.99 -9.45 16.53
CA ALA A 298 9.83 -10.51 15.97
C ALA A 298 9.31 -11.01 14.62
N ALA A 299 8.01 -11.30 14.51
CA ALA A 299 7.41 -11.85 13.30
C ALA A 299 6.00 -11.30 13.05
N CYS A 300 5.70 -11.03 11.76
CA CYS A 300 4.39 -10.56 11.33
C CYS A 300 4.12 -11.08 9.90
N TYR A 301 3.24 -12.09 9.75
CA TYR A 301 2.82 -12.61 8.45
C TYR A 301 1.38 -13.11 8.49
N ALA A 302 0.71 -13.06 7.32
CA ALA A 302 -0.70 -13.32 7.16
C ALA A 302 -1.05 -14.81 7.18
N ASP A 303 -2.31 -15.11 7.52
CA ASP A 303 -3.01 -16.27 6.97
C ASP A 303 -3.77 -15.82 5.70
N PRO A 304 -3.42 -16.31 4.49
CA PRO A 304 -4.06 -15.90 3.25
C PRO A 304 -5.31 -16.70 2.90
N ALA A 305 -5.77 -17.62 3.77
CA ALA A 305 -6.85 -18.56 3.47
C ALA A 305 -8.13 -17.84 3.06
N LYS A 306 -8.53 -16.80 3.78
CA LYS A 306 -9.75 -16.04 3.48
C LYS A 306 -9.70 -15.33 2.12
N ALA A 307 -8.55 -14.78 1.74
CA ALA A 307 -8.38 -14.16 0.42
C ALA A 307 -8.54 -15.20 -0.70
N ARG A 308 -8.00 -16.41 -0.52
CA ARG A 308 -8.16 -17.51 -1.48
C ARG A 308 -9.62 -17.96 -1.58
N GLU A 309 -10.29 -18.16 -0.47
CA GLU A 309 -11.65 -18.68 -0.41
C GLU A 309 -12.70 -17.67 -0.90
N GLU A 310 -12.60 -16.41 -0.46
CA GLU A 310 -13.65 -15.41 -0.68
C GLU A 310 -13.39 -14.46 -1.85
N LEU A 311 -12.11 -14.24 -2.22
CA LEU A 311 -11.76 -13.41 -3.37
C LEU A 311 -11.31 -14.24 -4.59
N GLY A 312 -11.04 -15.55 -4.42
CA GLY A 312 -10.36 -16.35 -5.45
C GLY A 312 -8.99 -15.81 -5.80
N TRP A 313 -8.33 -15.15 -4.84
CA TRP A 313 -7.06 -14.49 -5.02
C TRP A 313 -5.97 -15.11 -4.14
N GLU A 314 -4.78 -15.23 -4.71
CA GLU A 314 -3.58 -15.71 -4.03
C GLU A 314 -2.36 -14.99 -4.61
N ALA A 315 -1.39 -14.65 -3.75
CA ALA A 315 -0.11 -14.07 -4.18
C ALA A 315 0.68 -15.10 -4.99
N GLN A 316 1.28 -14.67 -6.10
CA GLN A 316 1.96 -15.54 -7.06
C GLN A 316 3.48 -15.36 -7.05
N TYR A 317 3.98 -14.19 -6.67
CA TYR A 317 5.41 -13.88 -6.73
C TYR A 317 6.12 -14.19 -5.42
N GLY A 318 7.32 -14.78 -5.50
CA GLY A 318 8.22 -15.01 -4.39
C GLY A 318 9.18 -13.85 -4.14
N ILE A 319 9.96 -13.94 -3.04
CA ILE A 319 10.88 -12.87 -2.62
C ILE A 319 11.94 -12.54 -3.67
N GLU A 320 12.42 -13.53 -4.43
CA GLU A 320 13.42 -13.33 -5.47
C GLU A 320 12.86 -12.49 -6.62
N GLU A 321 11.63 -12.78 -7.06
CA GLU A 321 10.95 -12.04 -8.13
C GLU A 321 10.59 -10.62 -7.68
N MET A 322 10.18 -10.47 -6.43
CA MET A 322 9.92 -9.16 -5.82
C MET A 322 11.17 -8.28 -5.83
N CYS A 323 12.31 -8.83 -5.39
CA CYS A 323 13.59 -8.11 -5.38
C CYS A 323 14.10 -7.84 -6.80
N ALA A 324 13.95 -8.82 -7.72
CA ALA A 324 14.36 -8.65 -9.12
C ALA A 324 13.58 -7.54 -9.84
N SER A 325 12.26 -7.47 -9.63
CA SER A 325 11.43 -6.40 -10.21
C SER A 325 11.75 -5.04 -9.61
N SER A 326 12.00 -4.96 -8.28
CA SER A 326 12.45 -3.75 -7.63
C SER A 326 13.80 -3.27 -8.16
N TRP A 327 14.75 -4.17 -8.35
CA TRP A 327 16.04 -3.86 -8.96
C TRP A 327 15.89 -3.39 -10.42
N ASN A 328 15.05 -4.07 -11.22
CA ASN A 328 14.76 -3.68 -12.60
C ASN A 328 14.22 -2.23 -12.67
N TRP A 329 13.36 -1.82 -11.73
CA TRP A 329 12.91 -0.43 -11.60
C TRP A 329 14.07 0.50 -11.21
N GLN A 330 14.74 0.24 -10.09
CA GLN A 330 15.73 1.16 -9.53
C GLN A 330 16.96 1.32 -10.42
N SER A 331 17.42 0.25 -11.09
CA SER A 331 18.59 0.31 -11.98
C SER A 331 18.35 1.13 -13.25
N ARG A 332 17.07 1.27 -13.68
CA ARG A 332 16.68 2.10 -14.82
C ARG A 332 16.25 3.51 -14.42
N ASN A 333 15.94 3.71 -13.17
CA ASN A 333 15.42 4.98 -12.64
C ASN A 333 16.23 5.39 -11.40
N HIS A 334 17.51 5.69 -11.57
CA HIS A 334 18.40 6.04 -10.45
C HIS A 334 17.85 7.18 -9.60
N ASN A 335 17.23 8.19 -10.23
CA ASN A 335 16.63 9.35 -9.59
C ASN A 335 15.09 9.25 -9.47
N GLY A 336 14.54 8.03 -9.55
CA GLY A 336 13.11 7.80 -9.52
C GLY A 336 12.39 8.39 -10.73
N TYR A 337 11.26 9.03 -10.50
CA TYR A 337 10.47 9.67 -11.56
C TYR A 337 11.04 11.00 -12.06
N LYS A 338 12.06 11.55 -11.41
CA LYS A 338 12.65 12.86 -11.79
C LYS A 338 13.52 12.80 -13.06
N GLY A 339 13.84 11.58 -13.56
CA GLY A 339 14.67 11.41 -14.73
C GLY A 339 16.16 11.74 -14.52
N GLU A 340 17.00 11.54 -15.54
CA GLU A 340 18.38 12.02 -15.56
C GLU A 340 18.36 13.51 -15.92
N GLY A 341 18.62 14.36 -14.95
CA GLY A 341 18.98 15.77 -15.13
C GLY A 341 17.87 16.72 -15.56
N THR A 342 17.14 17.25 -14.63
CA THR A 342 16.63 18.62 -14.68
C THR A 342 17.18 19.40 -13.51
#